data_c47397d2ca4eee87e40631c333d8c085
#
_entry.id   c47397d2ca4eee87e40631c333d8c085
#
_cell.length_a   1.000
_cell.length_b   1.000
_cell.length_c   1.000
_cell.angle_alpha   90.00
_cell.angle_beta   90.00
_cell.angle_gamma   90.00
#
_symmetry.space_group_name_H-M   'P 1'
#
loop_
_entity.id
_entity.type
_entity.pdbx_description
1 polymer ?
#
loop_
_entity_poly.entity_id
_entity_poly.type
_entity_poly.pdbx_seq_one_letter_code
_entity_poly.pdbx_strand_id
1 'polypeptide(L)'
;MNYMPIVIPEDIDKYFYNRNKEFKILNTNLEMLEEGIPNQFLITGYRGIGKTSLLKKLLKNLPDKFLTTYIDLSDVYGRQKGKLSEEEVIKEFLCLIEESIESNEKIVRTAKERLYDTLNQLKLKSYNFNNSNLRDLPLPIIKDNYNKLSKYVMELPQKVVDSFDEIKGFIIVIDEFQLLKNLENPEAFFWLIRSYTQKQYNVSYIFTGSVSNTAEINNMINGQTGAFGGRMFQLNIDEFSKQQTKEYIDKYSNNIKFDDEGFERFYKCTRGIPAYINSFCNILPNNMICTSEIIKEAFIMNIDNIALLWLRVWGTLTDKEKELIIMFVENGSLDWTSLVNNVSYTPVTLSHYLDLLSNKGIIEYSSDGKYYLSDIMLKRWLNLKKQTRGRYPE
;
A
#
# COMPACT_ATOMS: atom_id res chain seq x y z
N MET A 1 -14.83 -27.60 0.03
CA MET A 1 -15.25 -26.18 0.16
C MET A 1 -14.18 -25.31 -0.46
N ASN A 2 -14.50 -24.55 -1.47
CA ASN A 2 -13.56 -23.59 -2.05
C ASN A 2 -13.70 -22.27 -1.30
N TYR A 3 -12.84 -22.04 -0.31
CA TYR A 3 -12.79 -20.76 0.38
C TYR A 3 -12.01 -19.75 -0.44
N MET A 4 -12.56 -18.55 -0.57
CA MET A 4 -11.88 -17.40 -1.15
C MET A 4 -10.87 -16.83 -0.12
N PRO A 5 -9.66 -16.44 -0.54
CA PRO A 5 -8.64 -15.97 0.39
C PRO A 5 -9.01 -14.59 0.98
N ILE A 6 -9.06 -14.49 2.32
CA ILE A 6 -9.27 -13.21 3.04
C ILE A 6 -7.95 -12.48 3.26
N VAL A 7 -6.86 -13.22 3.31
CA VAL A 7 -5.48 -12.70 3.36
C VAL A 7 -4.76 -13.08 2.08
N ILE A 8 -3.68 -12.39 1.76
CA ILE A 8 -2.87 -12.71 0.58
C ILE A 8 -2.29 -14.11 0.78
N PRO A 9 -2.62 -15.08 -0.10
CA PRO A 9 -2.13 -16.44 0.02
C PRO A 9 -0.64 -16.52 -0.33
N GLU A 10 0.07 -17.50 0.22
CA GLU A 10 1.45 -17.79 -0.13
C GLU A 10 1.59 -18.12 -1.62
N ASP A 11 0.71 -19.00 -2.14
CA ASP A 11 0.60 -19.24 -3.57
C ASP A 11 -0.27 -18.18 -4.25
N ILE A 12 0.37 -17.06 -4.56
CA ILE A 12 -0.30 -15.93 -5.22
C ILE A 12 -0.82 -16.30 -6.61
N ASP A 13 -0.16 -17.24 -7.32
CA ASP A 13 -0.50 -17.59 -8.69
C ASP A 13 -1.86 -18.24 -8.80
N LYS A 14 -2.22 -19.02 -7.80
CA LYS A 14 -3.50 -19.72 -7.73
C LYS A 14 -4.70 -18.79 -7.68
N TYR A 15 -4.57 -17.64 -7.01
CA TYR A 15 -5.69 -16.73 -6.78
C TYR A 15 -5.55 -15.39 -7.49
N PHE A 16 -4.49 -15.22 -8.29
CA PHE A 16 -4.33 -14.01 -9.09
C PHE A 16 -5.32 -13.98 -10.25
N TYR A 17 -6.10 -12.92 -10.31
CA TYR A 17 -7.12 -12.75 -11.34
C TYR A 17 -7.12 -11.32 -11.87
N ASN A 18 -7.27 -11.23 -13.19
CA ASN A 18 -7.52 -9.99 -13.92
C ASN A 18 -6.65 -8.82 -13.45
N ARG A 19 -5.49 -8.68 -13.91
CA ARG A 19 -4.56 -7.54 -13.79
C ARG A 19 -3.47 -7.68 -14.83
N ASN A 20 -3.80 -8.36 -15.93
CA ASN A 20 -2.83 -8.67 -16.97
C ASN A 20 -2.31 -7.40 -17.65
N LYS A 21 -3.16 -6.37 -17.79
CA LYS A 21 -2.79 -5.09 -18.38
C LYS A 21 -1.81 -4.36 -17.47
N GLU A 22 -2.14 -4.23 -16.19
CA GLU A 22 -1.33 -3.58 -15.18
C GLU A 22 -0.01 -4.32 -14.98
N PHE A 23 -0.06 -5.63 -14.89
CA PHE A 23 1.11 -6.48 -14.79
C PHE A 23 2.04 -6.30 -16.00
N LYS A 24 1.51 -6.34 -17.22
CA LYS A 24 2.28 -6.15 -18.45
C LYS A 24 2.94 -4.77 -18.51
N ILE A 25 2.20 -3.72 -18.14
CA ILE A 25 2.75 -2.35 -18.10
C ILE A 25 3.94 -2.28 -17.14
N LEU A 26 3.77 -2.77 -15.91
CA LEU A 26 4.83 -2.77 -14.91
C LEU A 26 6.03 -3.61 -15.38
N ASN A 27 5.80 -4.85 -15.79
CA ASN A 27 6.86 -5.77 -16.19
C ASN A 27 7.69 -5.21 -17.35
N THR A 28 7.02 -4.76 -18.44
CA THR A 28 7.72 -4.21 -19.61
C THR A 28 8.56 -2.98 -19.25
N ASN A 29 8.04 -2.09 -18.41
CA ASN A 29 8.78 -0.89 -18.02
C ASN A 29 9.92 -1.20 -17.04
N LEU A 30 9.80 -2.22 -16.19
CA LEU A 30 10.89 -2.64 -15.32
C LEU A 30 12.01 -3.36 -16.07
N GLU A 31 11.69 -4.09 -17.12
CA GLU A 31 12.69 -4.70 -18.02
C GLU A 31 13.59 -3.65 -18.68
N MET A 32 13.11 -2.41 -18.89
CA MET A 32 13.91 -1.32 -19.43
C MET A 32 15.08 -0.90 -18.52
N LEU A 33 15.10 -1.34 -17.25
CA LEU A 33 16.25 -1.14 -16.36
C LEU A 33 17.54 -1.77 -16.93
N GLU A 34 17.43 -2.83 -17.69
CA GLU A 34 18.58 -3.47 -18.34
C GLU A 34 19.28 -2.54 -19.33
N GLU A 35 18.50 -1.64 -19.96
CA GLU A 35 18.97 -0.63 -20.89
C GLU A 35 19.36 0.69 -20.20
N GLY A 36 19.38 0.72 -18.86
CA GLY A 36 19.66 1.94 -18.09
C GLY A 36 18.53 2.97 -18.15
N ILE A 37 17.29 2.54 -18.35
CA ILE A 37 16.11 3.40 -18.39
C ILE A 37 15.22 3.11 -17.16
N PRO A 38 15.42 3.84 -16.06
CA PRO A 38 14.63 3.64 -14.85
C PRO A 38 13.27 4.34 -14.95
N ASN A 39 12.21 3.56 -14.82
CA ASN A 39 10.86 4.09 -14.69
C ASN A 39 10.43 4.06 -13.22
N GLN A 40 9.88 5.18 -12.75
CA GLN A 40 9.37 5.31 -11.39
C GLN A 40 7.85 5.19 -11.42
N PHE A 41 7.25 4.48 -10.44
CA PHE A 41 5.82 4.18 -10.43
C PHE A 41 5.13 4.68 -9.18
N LEU A 42 3.90 5.13 -9.38
CA LEU A 42 2.93 5.42 -8.33
C LEU A 42 1.67 4.60 -8.59
N ILE A 43 1.46 3.56 -7.76
CA ILE A 43 0.32 2.65 -7.88
C ILE A 43 -0.72 3.01 -6.82
N THR A 44 -1.91 3.36 -7.28
CA THR A 44 -3.03 3.78 -6.43
C THR A 44 -4.24 2.90 -6.62
N GLY A 45 -5.19 2.94 -5.71
CA GLY A 45 -6.43 2.17 -5.77
C GLY A 45 -7.03 1.95 -4.39
N TYR A 46 -8.29 1.59 -4.34
CA TYR A 46 -9.00 1.35 -3.08
C TYR A 46 -8.31 0.31 -2.18
N ARG A 47 -8.56 0.43 -0.88
CA ARG A 47 -8.12 -0.60 0.08
C ARG A 47 -8.78 -1.94 -0.23
N GLY A 48 -7.99 -3.01 -0.28
CA GLY A 48 -8.48 -4.35 -0.62
C GLY A 48 -8.71 -4.61 -2.12
N ILE A 49 -8.26 -3.70 -3.01
CA ILE A 49 -8.37 -3.84 -4.46
C ILE A 49 -7.35 -4.82 -5.07
N GLY A 50 -6.32 -5.19 -4.32
CA GLY A 50 -5.30 -6.15 -4.76
C GLY A 50 -3.96 -5.55 -5.18
N LYS A 51 -3.60 -4.31 -4.79
CA LYS A 51 -2.29 -3.68 -5.08
C LYS A 51 -1.12 -4.54 -4.63
N THR A 52 -1.10 -4.92 -3.35
CA THR A 52 -0.06 -5.76 -2.76
C THR A 52 0.03 -7.13 -3.44
N SER A 53 -1.11 -7.71 -3.84
CA SER A 53 -1.14 -8.97 -4.61
C SER A 53 -0.51 -8.82 -5.99
N LEU A 54 -0.81 -7.71 -6.69
CA LEU A 54 -0.19 -7.39 -7.98
C LEU A 54 1.32 -7.28 -7.85
N LEU A 55 1.80 -6.54 -6.85
CA LEU A 55 3.23 -6.33 -6.62
C LEU A 55 3.95 -7.63 -6.24
N LYS A 56 3.40 -8.41 -5.31
CA LYS A 56 3.99 -9.72 -4.96
C LYS A 56 4.06 -10.67 -6.15
N LYS A 57 3.01 -10.68 -6.99
CA LYS A 57 3.02 -11.44 -8.24
C LYS A 57 4.08 -10.92 -9.21
N LEU A 58 4.21 -9.60 -9.35
CA LEU A 58 5.21 -8.98 -10.20
C LEU A 58 6.62 -9.36 -9.74
N LEU A 59 6.94 -9.13 -8.47
CA LEU A 59 8.27 -9.41 -7.92
C LEU A 59 8.65 -10.89 -8.02
N LYS A 60 7.69 -11.81 -7.79
CA LYS A 60 7.90 -13.25 -7.95
C LYS A 60 8.26 -13.66 -9.38
N ASN A 61 7.78 -12.94 -10.38
CA ASN A 61 7.97 -13.29 -11.80
C ASN A 61 9.10 -12.52 -12.48
N LEU A 62 9.76 -11.60 -11.77
CA LEU A 62 10.93 -10.93 -12.32
C LEU A 62 12.09 -11.90 -12.49
N PRO A 63 12.87 -11.76 -13.58
CA PRO A 63 14.10 -12.54 -13.74
C PRO A 63 15.11 -12.29 -12.63
N ASP A 64 15.92 -13.31 -12.29
CA ASP A 64 16.96 -13.25 -11.24
C ASP A 64 18.03 -12.16 -11.46
N LYS A 65 18.09 -11.58 -12.64
CA LYS A 65 18.96 -10.44 -12.95
C LYS A 65 18.49 -9.14 -12.30
N PHE A 66 17.29 -9.09 -11.70
CA PHE A 66 16.78 -7.96 -10.95
C PHE A 66 16.75 -8.29 -9.46
N LEU A 67 17.40 -7.46 -8.66
CA LEU A 67 17.24 -7.47 -7.22
C LEU A 67 15.96 -6.73 -6.84
N THR A 68 15.28 -7.20 -5.81
CA THR A 68 14.02 -6.63 -5.39
C THR A 68 13.96 -6.45 -3.88
N THR A 69 13.49 -5.30 -3.43
CA THR A 69 13.25 -5.00 -2.02
C THR A 69 11.81 -4.51 -1.84
N TYR A 70 11.13 -5.05 -0.83
CA TYR A 70 9.75 -4.69 -0.51
C TYR A 70 9.66 -4.15 0.91
N ILE A 71 9.32 -2.87 1.00
CA ILE A 71 9.23 -2.13 2.26
C ILE A 71 7.75 -1.88 2.56
N ASP A 72 7.25 -2.51 3.63
CA ASP A 72 5.91 -2.24 4.16
C ASP A 72 6.00 -1.19 5.28
N LEU A 73 5.65 0.04 4.97
CA LEU A 73 5.68 1.12 5.94
C LEU A 73 4.68 0.94 7.08
N SER A 74 3.65 0.11 6.91
CA SER A 74 2.71 -0.18 7.99
C SER A 74 3.33 -1.03 9.08
N ASP A 75 4.27 -1.91 8.73
CA ASP A 75 5.04 -2.71 9.68
C ASP A 75 6.02 -1.81 10.46
N VAL A 76 6.76 -0.94 9.76
CA VAL A 76 7.66 0.03 10.41
C VAL A 76 6.89 0.92 11.37
N TYR A 77 5.76 1.48 10.92
CA TYR A 77 4.88 2.33 11.72
C TYR A 77 4.34 1.61 12.97
N GLY A 78 3.94 0.34 12.81
CA GLY A 78 3.48 -0.51 13.91
C GLY A 78 4.57 -0.81 14.94
N ARG A 79 5.76 -1.22 14.50
CA ARG A 79 6.94 -1.48 15.36
C ARG A 79 7.37 -0.21 16.12
N GLN A 80 7.24 0.96 15.53
CA GLN A 80 7.55 2.26 16.12
C GLN A 80 6.38 2.87 16.93
N LYS A 81 5.38 2.08 17.29
CA LYS A 81 4.23 2.47 18.15
C LYS A 81 3.47 3.69 17.61
N GLY A 82 3.28 3.73 16.30
CA GLY A 82 2.54 4.80 15.63
C GLY A 82 3.33 6.10 15.41
N LYS A 83 4.65 6.05 15.50
CA LYS A 83 5.56 7.13 15.12
C LYS A 83 6.43 6.66 13.96
N LEU A 84 6.77 7.57 13.08
CA LEU A 84 7.66 7.29 11.95
C LEU A 84 8.73 8.37 11.92
N SER A 85 9.99 7.98 11.88
CA SER A 85 11.11 8.90 11.69
C SER A 85 11.86 8.58 10.41
N GLU A 86 12.47 9.59 9.80
CA GLU A 86 13.29 9.44 8.59
C GLU A 86 14.42 8.44 8.80
N GLU A 87 15.05 8.47 9.98
CA GLU A 87 16.15 7.58 10.31
C GLU A 87 15.71 6.11 10.35
N GLU A 88 14.57 5.80 10.98
CA GLU A 88 14.05 4.44 11.07
C GLU A 88 13.61 3.92 9.69
N VAL A 89 13.01 4.77 8.85
CA VAL A 89 12.68 4.39 7.48
C VAL A 89 13.94 4.07 6.68
N ILE A 90 15.00 4.88 6.80
CA ILE A 90 16.28 4.65 6.11
C ILE A 90 16.98 3.41 6.63
N LYS A 91 16.91 3.11 7.93
CA LYS A 91 17.46 1.86 8.50
C LYS A 91 16.71 0.63 7.96
N GLU A 92 15.40 0.73 7.83
CA GLU A 92 14.60 -0.35 7.23
C GLU A 92 14.98 -0.58 5.77
N PHE A 93 15.17 0.51 5.00
CA PHE A 93 15.67 0.40 3.62
C PHE A 93 17.00 -0.34 3.58
N LEU A 94 17.94 0.02 4.46
CA LEU A 94 19.22 -0.65 4.53
C LEU A 94 19.07 -2.15 4.81
N CYS A 95 18.32 -2.50 5.85
CA CYS A 95 18.12 -3.89 6.26
C CYS A 95 17.56 -4.75 5.10
N LEU A 96 16.49 -4.27 4.44
CA LEU A 96 15.83 -5.00 3.37
C LEU A 96 16.63 -5.02 2.05
N ILE A 97 17.43 -3.99 1.77
CA ILE A 97 18.37 -4.01 0.65
C ILE A 97 19.47 -5.06 0.90
N GLU A 98 19.99 -5.14 2.10
CA GLU A 98 20.99 -6.15 2.48
C GLU A 98 20.41 -7.56 2.39
N GLU A 99 19.21 -7.80 2.90
CA GLU A 99 18.53 -9.08 2.77
C GLU A 99 18.34 -9.51 1.30
N SER A 100 17.99 -8.55 0.43
CA SER A 100 17.85 -8.79 -1.01
C SER A 100 19.18 -9.20 -1.66
N ILE A 101 20.28 -8.58 -1.26
CA ILE A 101 21.62 -8.91 -1.75
C ILE A 101 22.05 -10.29 -1.25
N GLU A 102 21.85 -10.57 0.05
CA GLU A 102 22.23 -11.84 0.67
C GLU A 102 21.42 -13.04 0.15
N SER A 103 20.16 -12.83 -0.21
CA SER A 103 19.30 -13.89 -0.75
C SER A 103 19.65 -14.29 -2.20
N ASN A 104 20.44 -13.47 -2.91
CA ASN A 104 20.83 -13.77 -4.27
C ASN A 104 22.07 -14.68 -4.32
N GLU A 105 21.86 -15.98 -4.56
CA GLU A 105 22.94 -16.97 -4.60
C GLU A 105 24.06 -16.65 -5.59
N LYS A 106 23.75 -15.94 -6.68
CA LYS A 106 24.74 -15.57 -7.71
C LYS A 106 25.73 -14.53 -7.15
N ILE A 107 25.21 -13.53 -6.40
CA ILE A 107 26.04 -12.53 -5.72
C ILE A 107 26.90 -13.21 -4.64
N VAL A 108 26.28 -14.04 -3.81
CA VAL A 108 26.95 -14.67 -2.66
C VAL A 108 28.10 -15.60 -3.12
N ARG A 109 27.94 -16.32 -4.22
CA ARG A 109 28.97 -17.26 -4.69
C ARG A 109 30.18 -16.60 -5.36
N THR A 110 29.97 -15.49 -6.08
CA THR A 110 31.02 -14.88 -6.94
C THR A 110 31.66 -13.64 -6.31
N ALA A 111 31.12 -13.11 -5.26
CA ALA A 111 31.24 -11.70 -5.00
C ALA A 111 31.36 -11.25 -3.54
N LYS A 112 31.49 -12.15 -2.56
CA LYS A 112 31.78 -11.70 -1.18
C LYS A 112 32.92 -10.68 -1.15
N GLU A 113 33.98 -10.94 -1.88
CA GLU A 113 35.16 -10.03 -1.94
C GLU A 113 34.84 -8.74 -2.71
N ARG A 114 34.18 -8.81 -3.88
CA ARG A 114 33.81 -7.62 -4.67
C ARG A 114 32.77 -6.75 -3.98
N LEU A 115 31.75 -7.37 -3.36
CA LEU A 115 30.77 -6.63 -2.55
C LEU A 115 31.45 -5.98 -1.36
N TYR A 116 32.34 -6.70 -0.70
CA TYR A 116 33.16 -6.18 0.40
C TYR A 116 34.01 -5.00 -0.05
N ASP A 117 34.61 -5.07 -1.23
CA ASP A 117 35.40 -3.98 -1.81
C ASP A 117 34.52 -2.79 -2.21
N THR A 118 33.36 -3.06 -2.80
CA THR A 118 32.39 -2.02 -3.15
C THR A 118 31.82 -1.34 -1.93
N LEU A 119 31.44 -2.10 -0.92
CA LEU A 119 31.01 -1.57 0.37
C LEU A 119 32.17 -0.85 1.08
N ASN A 120 33.41 -1.34 0.93
CA ASN A 120 34.60 -0.68 1.42
C ASN A 120 34.95 0.62 0.69
N GLN A 121 34.67 0.71 -0.61
CA GLN A 121 34.79 1.96 -1.38
C GLN A 121 33.70 2.96 -1.00
N LEU A 122 32.50 2.48 -0.65
CA LEU A 122 31.45 3.26 0.01
C LEU A 122 31.84 3.63 1.45
N LYS A 123 32.77 2.89 2.07
CA LYS A 123 33.42 3.27 3.31
C LYS A 123 34.24 4.55 3.10
N LEU A 124 33.54 5.59 2.75
CA LEU A 124 34.07 6.92 2.89
C LEU A 124 34.84 6.95 4.22
N LYS A 125 36.05 7.49 4.23
CA LYS A 125 37.04 7.60 5.32
C LYS A 125 36.53 8.00 6.72
N SER A 126 35.24 7.91 6.97
CA SER A 126 34.54 8.43 8.16
C SER A 126 33.45 7.50 8.76
N TYR A 127 33.35 6.25 8.34
CA TYR A 127 32.47 5.28 8.98
C TYR A 127 33.27 4.25 9.77
N ASN A 128 32.94 4.07 11.06
CA ASN A 128 33.41 2.94 11.83
C ASN A 128 32.39 1.79 11.64
N PHE A 129 32.88 0.62 11.30
CA PHE A 129 32.05 -0.58 11.13
C PHE A 129 32.32 -1.52 12.32
N ASN A 130 31.27 -2.03 12.93
CA ASN A 130 31.39 -3.14 13.86
C ASN A 130 31.37 -4.46 13.10
N ASN A 131 32.26 -5.38 13.47
CA ASN A 131 32.27 -6.76 13.05
C ASN A 131 31.17 -7.58 13.77
N SER A 132 30.06 -6.97 14.17
CA SER A 132 28.98 -7.65 14.87
C SER A 132 27.95 -8.21 13.90
N ASN A 133 28.17 -9.44 13.56
CA ASN A 133 27.22 -10.54 13.37
C ASN A 133 25.80 -10.25 12.83
N LEU A 134 25.67 -9.62 11.67
CA LEU A 134 24.62 -9.94 10.75
C LEU A 134 25.31 -10.43 9.46
N ARG A 135 25.56 -11.74 9.41
CA ARG A 135 25.99 -12.53 8.24
C ARG A 135 27.05 -11.87 7.33
N ASP A 136 28.17 -11.45 7.87
CA ASP A 136 29.39 -11.07 7.14
C ASP A 136 29.35 -9.78 6.27
N LEU A 137 28.28 -9.00 6.26
CA LEU A 137 28.29 -7.68 5.62
C LEU A 137 28.69 -6.59 6.62
N PRO A 138 29.61 -5.68 6.25
CA PRO A 138 30.02 -4.59 7.13
C PRO A 138 28.93 -3.54 7.24
N LEU A 139 28.20 -3.55 8.35
CA LEU A 139 27.23 -2.50 8.67
C LEU A 139 27.94 -1.26 9.18
N PRO A 140 27.64 -0.06 8.68
CA PRO A 140 28.17 1.15 9.25
C PRO A 140 27.59 1.37 10.65
N ILE A 141 28.44 1.50 11.68
CA ILE A 141 28.00 2.05 12.96
C ILE A 141 27.80 3.54 12.74
N ILE A 142 26.58 3.91 12.48
CA ILE A 142 26.20 5.31 12.36
C ILE A 142 25.57 5.71 13.67
N LYS A 143 26.43 6.14 14.61
CA LYS A 143 25.96 6.94 15.72
C LYS A 143 25.83 8.37 15.20
N ASP A 144 24.60 8.88 15.21
CA ASP A 144 24.26 10.30 15.13
C ASP A 144 24.55 11.05 13.80
N ASN A 145 24.43 10.41 12.61
CA ASN A 145 24.52 11.18 11.37
C ASN A 145 23.60 10.67 10.27
N TYR A 146 22.32 11.08 10.35
CA TYR A 146 21.30 10.80 9.34
C TYR A 146 21.77 11.10 7.89
N ASN A 147 22.49 12.21 7.68
CA ASN A 147 22.95 12.59 6.33
C ASN A 147 23.92 11.56 5.73
N LYS A 148 24.78 10.98 6.53
CA LYS A 148 25.70 9.94 6.06
C LYS A 148 24.96 8.63 5.82
N LEU A 149 24.08 8.24 6.74
CA LEU A 149 23.27 7.04 6.63
C LEU A 149 22.39 7.09 5.37
N SER A 150 21.63 8.16 5.22
CA SER A 150 20.73 8.32 4.08
C SER A 150 21.49 8.33 2.75
N LYS A 151 22.64 9.01 2.68
CA LYS A 151 23.50 8.97 1.50
C LYS A 151 23.95 7.56 1.17
N TYR A 152 24.47 6.82 2.16
CA TYR A 152 24.94 5.45 1.98
C TYR A 152 23.83 4.54 1.45
N VAL A 153 22.69 4.53 2.13
CA VAL A 153 21.54 3.67 1.78
C VAL A 153 21.00 3.97 0.41
N MET A 154 20.91 5.26 0.06
CA MET A 154 20.39 5.66 -1.24
C MET A 154 21.37 5.39 -2.40
N GLU A 155 22.68 5.38 -2.17
CA GLU A 155 23.68 5.03 -3.20
C GLU A 155 23.85 3.53 -3.38
N LEU A 156 23.55 2.73 -2.36
CA LEU A 156 23.83 1.29 -2.32
C LEU A 156 23.21 0.51 -3.49
N PRO A 157 21.92 0.67 -3.86
CA PRO A 157 21.29 -0.09 -4.93
C PRO A 157 22.00 0.04 -6.27
N GLN A 158 22.35 1.28 -6.70
CA GLN A 158 23.06 1.50 -7.97
C GLN A 158 24.46 0.91 -7.93
N LYS A 159 25.17 1.08 -6.83
CA LYS A 159 26.53 0.54 -6.69
C LYS A 159 26.58 -0.99 -6.69
N VAL A 160 25.55 -1.63 -6.15
CA VAL A 160 25.41 -3.08 -6.27
C VAL A 160 25.24 -3.47 -7.73
N VAL A 161 24.36 -2.81 -8.48
CA VAL A 161 24.22 -3.09 -9.91
C VAL A 161 25.52 -2.85 -10.69
N ASP A 162 26.21 -1.75 -10.41
CA ASP A 162 27.48 -1.41 -11.07
C ASP A 162 28.61 -2.41 -10.77
N SER A 163 28.50 -3.18 -9.68
CA SER A 163 29.55 -4.10 -9.22
C SER A 163 29.37 -5.53 -9.73
N PHE A 164 28.20 -5.86 -10.28
CA PHE A 164 27.87 -7.22 -10.70
C PHE A 164 27.26 -7.24 -12.10
N ASP A 165 28.01 -7.77 -13.06
CA ASP A 165 27.57 -7.86 -14.46
C ASP A 165 26.28 -8.69 -14.65
N GLU A 166 26.01 -9.62 -13.73
CA GLU A 166 24.83 -10.47 -13.75
C GLU A 166 23.56 -9.73 -13.27
N ILE A 167 23.72 -8.63 -12.53
CA ILE A 167 22.60 -7.82 -12.01
C ILE A 167 22.38 -6.64 -12.95
N LYS A 168 21.18 -6.55 -13.48
CA LYS A 168 20.79 -5.52 -14.47
C LYS A 168 19.91 -4.40 -13.89
N GLY A 169 19.42 -4.59 -12.68
CA GLY A 169 18.63 -3.56 -12.03
C GLY A 169 18.24 -3.89 -10.60
N PHE A 170 17.83 -2.86 -9.88
CA PHE A 170 17.34 -2.93 -8.51
C PHE A 170 15.95 -2.30 -8.43
N ILE A 171 14.97 -3.00 -7.90
CA ILE A 171 13.58 -2.56 -7.79
C ILE A 171 13.22 -2.45 -6.31
N ILE A 172 12.84 -1.24 -5.89
CA ILE A 172 12.49 -0.91 -4.51
C ILE A 172 11.00 -0.59 -4.46
N VAL A 173 10.22 -1.43 -3.79
CA VAL A 173 8.80 -1.22 -3.55
C VAL A 173 8.60 -0.60 -2.17
N ILE A 174 7.85 0.49 -2.11
CA ILE A 174 7.47 1.19 -0.89
C ILE A 174 5.95 1.14 -0.79
N ASP A 175 5.45 0.19 0.01
CA ASP A 175 4.01 -0.01 0.22
C ASP A 175 3.50 0.86 1.37
N GLU A 176 2.21 1.22 1.31
CA GLU A 176 1.54 2.14 2.24
C GLU A 176 2.29 3.49 2.39
N PHE A 177 2.82 4.00 1.26
CA PHE A 177 3.68 5.19 1.21
C PHE A 177 3.03 6.45 1.80
N GLN A 178 1.70 6.51 1.91
CA GLN A 178 1.00 7.62 2.56
C GLN A 178 1.39 7.77 4.04
N LEU A 179 1.92 6.73 4.67
CA LEU A 179 2.42 6.80 6.04
C LEU A 179 3.66 7.70 6.17
N LEU A 180 4.37 7.98 5.07
CA LEU A 180 5.49 8.93 5.05
C LEU A 180 5.07 10.36 5.42
N LYS A 181 3.78 10.69 5.37
CA LYS A 181 3.25 11.96 5.91
C LYS A 181 3.50 12.13 7.41
N ASN A 182 3.66 11.02 8.13
CA ASN A 182 3.93 11.04 9.58
C ASN A 182 5.40 11.28 9.92
N LEU A 183 6.26 11.48 8.92
CA LEU A 183 7.62 11.95 9.10
C LEU A 183 7.63 13.41 9.60
N GLU A 184 8.72 13.82 10.21
CA GLU A 184 8.90 15.21 10.64
C GLU A 184 8.97 16.16 9.43
N ASN A 185 9.66 15.74 8.36
CA ASN A 185 9.79 16.48 7.11
C ASN A 185 9.50 15.61 5.89
N PRO A 186 8.23 15.26 5.61
CA PRO A 186 7.86 14.36 4.52
C PRO A 186 8.34 14.85 3.17
N GLU A 187 8.21 16.15 2.90
CA GLU A 187 8.63 16.75 1.63
C GLU A 187 10.13 16.60 1.40
N ALA A 188 10.94 16.88 2.41
CA ALA A 188 12.40 16.71 2.33
C ALA A 188 12.78 15.25 2.06
N PHE A 189 12.06 14.28 2.62
CA PHE A 189 12.29 12.86 2.37
C PHE A 189 11.97 12.48 0.92
N PHE A 190 10.90 12.99 0.32
CA PHE A 190 10.60 12.78 -1.10
C PHE A 190 11.65 13.42 -2.01
N TRP A 191 12.13 14.62 -1.66
CA TRP A 191 13.23 15.26 -2.39
C TRP A 191 14.53 14.48 -2.30
N LEU A 192 14.83 13.85 -1.15
CA LEU A 192 15.96 12.95 -1.00
C LEU A 192 15.86 11.80 -2.01
N ILE A 193 14.76 11.02 -2.01
CA ILE A 193 14.58 9.92 -2.96
C ILE A 193 14.72 10.42 -4.39
N ARG A 194 14.04 11.51 -4.75
CA ARG A 194 14.13 12.09 -6.09
C ARG A 194 15.56 12.42 -6.52
N SER A 195 16.36 12.98 -5.62
CA SER A 195 17.73 13.37 -5.93
C SER A 195 18.58 12.18 -6.41
N TYR A 196 18.24 10.98 -5.92
CA TYR A 196 18.90 9.73 -6.30
C TYR A 196 18.27 9.11 -7.56
N THR A 197 16.95 9.14 -7.71
CA THR A 197 16.30 8.65 -8.94
C THR A 197 16.79 9.35 -10.20
N GLN A 198 17.32 10.55 -10.09
CA GLN A 198 17.92 11.29 -11.22
C GLN A 198 19.37 10.89 -11.55
N LYS A 199 20.02 10.16 -10.65
CA LYS A 199 21.44 9.75 -10.77
C LYS A 199 21.59 8.24 -10.95
N GLN A 200 20.53 7.50 -10.73
CA GLN A 200 20.50 6.05 -10.80
C GLN A 200 19.85 5.63 -12.11
N TYR A 201 20.57 4.86 -12.91
CA TYR A 201 20.11 4.42 -14.24
C TYR A 201 19.50 3.03 -14.22
N ASN A 202 19.77 2.26 -13.15
CA ASN A 202 19.32 0.88 -13.04
C ASN A 202 18.54 0.64 -11.73
N VAL A 203 17.95 1.69 -11.14
CA VAL A 203 17.13 1.59 -9.92
C VAL A 203 15.73 2.17 -10.18
N SER A 204 14.71 1.35 -9.92
CA SER A 204 13.31 1.75 -10.02
C SER A 204 12.65 1.76 -8.64
N TYR A 205 11.88 2.81 -8.35
CA TYR A 205 11.07 2.92 -7.15
C TYR A 205 9.59 2.78 -7.52
N ILE A 206 8.88 1.93 -6.77
CA ILE A 206 7.44 1.71 -6.91
C ILE A 206 6.79 2.12 -5.60
N PHE A 207 6.06 3.22 -5.61
CA PHE A 207 5.24 3.65 -4.47
C PHE A 207 3.84 3.09 -4.63
N THR A 208 3.27 2.56 -3.55
CA THR A 208 1.89 2.09 -3.55
C THR A 208 1.15 2.50 -2.29
N GLY A 209 -0.12 2.83 -2.45
CA GLY A 209 -0.95 3.27 -1.34
C GLY A 209 -2.44 3.36 -1.69
N SER A 210 -3.26 3.62 -0.68
CA SER A 210 -4.70 3.74 -0.81
C SER A 210 -5.12 5.07 -1.46
N VAL A 211 -6.19 5.08 -2.27
CA VAL A 211 -6.66 6.25 -3.06
C VAL A 211 -6.99 7.45 -2.19
N SER A 212 -7.56 7.20 -1.03
CA SER A 212 -8.10 8.25 -0.16
C SER A 212 -7.09 9.30 0.29
N ASN A 213 -5.80 8.95 0.30
CA ASN A 213 -4.74 9.89 0.66
C ASN A 213 -3.90 10.35 -0.51
N THR A 214 -4.19 9.83 -1.71
CA THR A 214 -3.31 10.00 -2.85
C THR A 214 -3.39 11.38 -3.48
N ALA A 215 -4.49 12.12 -3.36
CA ALA A 215 -4.60 13.44 -4.00
C ALA A 215 -3.54 14.41 -3.45
N GLU A 216 -3.40 14.50 -2.14
CA GLU A 216 -2.42 15.39 -1.51
C GLU A 216 -1.00 14.86 -1.67
N ILE A 217 -0.78 13.56 -1.47
CA ILE A 217 0.52 12.95 -1.67
C ILE A 217 0.87 12.87 -3.15
N ASN A 218 -0.10 12.64 -4.04
CA ASN A 218 0.11 12.80 -5.48
C ASN A 218 0.58 14.20 -5.81
N ASN A 219 0.02 15.24 -5.18
CA ASN A 219 0.48 16.60 -5.35
C ASN A 219 1.89 16.82 -4.79
N MET A 220 2.22 16.25 -3.63
CA MET A 220 3.57 16.31 -3.05
C MET A 220 4.61 15.58 -3.91
N ILE A 221 4.24 14.44 -4.48
CA ILE A 221 5.16 13.63 -5.28
C ILE A 221 5.15 14.09 -6.73
N ASN A 222 4.00 14.14 -7.35
CA ASN A 222 3.84 14.23 -8.81
C ASN A 222 3.15 15.51 -9.31
N GLY A 223 2.69 16.39 -8.41
CA GLY A 223 2.16 17.71 -8.76
C GLY A 223 3.21 18.60 -9.41
N GLN A 224 2.80 19.75 -9.98
CA GLN A 224 3.73 20.69 -10.66
C GLN A 224 4.89 21.13 -9.76
N THR A 225 4.63 21.32 -8.47
CA THR A 225 5.62 21.66 -7.44
C THR A 225 6.10 20.45 -6.65
N GLY A 226 5.53 19.26 -6.91
CA GLY A 226 5.85 18.04 -6.22
C GLY A 226 7.27 17.53 -6.50
N ALA A 227 7.79 16.71 -5.59
CA ALA A 227 9.16 16.23 -5.67
C ALA A 227 9.52 15.62 -7.03
N PHE A 228 8.66 14.85 -7.64
CA PHE A 228 8.92 14.20 -8.94
C PHE A 228 8.41 14.98 -10.17
N GLY A 229 7.59 16.03 -9.98
CA GLY A 229 7.17 16.94 -11.04
C GLY A 229 6.53 16.24 -12.25
N GLY A 230 5.60 15.30 -12.03
CA GLY A 230 4.91 14.57 -13.09
C GLY A 230 5.73 13.47 -13.79
N ARG A 231 6.89 13.10 -13.25
CA ARG A 231 7.80 12.13 -13.89
C ARG A 231 7.63 10.70 -13.43
N MET A 232 6.65 10.43 -12.57
CA MET A 232 6.30 9.07 -12.18
C MET A 232 5.17 8.55 -13.06
N PHE A 233 5.26 7.29 -13.44
CA PHE A 233 4.20 6.59 -14.13
C PHE A 233 3.08 6.27 -13.15
N GLN A 234 1.91 6.90 -13.33
CA GLN A 234 0.75 6.66 -12.47
C GLN A 234 -0.06 5.49 -12.99
N LEU A 235 -0.33 4.54 -12.12
CA LEU A 235 -1.16 3.37 -12.39
C LEU A 235 -2.26 3.28 -11.34
N ASN A 236 -3.49 3.54 -11.74
CA ASN A 236 -4.65 3.32 -10.87
C ASN A 236 -5.18 1.91 -11.06
N ILE A 237 -5.43 1.22 -9.94
CA ILE A 237 -6.03 -0.12 -9.93
C ILE A 237 -7.52 0.03 -9.63
N ASP A 238 -8.34 -0.25 -10.65
CA ASP A 238 -9.79 -0.09 -10.57
C ASP A 238 -10.47 -1.34 -9.99
N GLU A 239 -11.72 -1.17 -9.55
CA GLU A 239 -12.58 -2.26 -9.12
C GLU A 239 -12.88 -3.22 -10.30
N PHE A 240 -13.19 -4.46 -9.97
CA PHE A 240 -13.69 -5.39 -10.98
C PHE A 240 -15.03 -4.92 -11.52
N SER A 241 -15.21 -4.92 -12.83
CA SER A 241 -16.52 -4.75 -13.44
C SER A 241 -17.48 -5.88 -13.02
N LYS A 242 -18.77 -5.73 -13.30
CA LYS A 242 -19.76 -6.79 -13.04
C LYS A 242 -19.35 -8.11 -13.70
N GLN A 243 -18.95 -8.04 -14.96
CA GLN A 243 -18.51 -9.21 -15.70
C GLN A 243 -17.28 -9.85 -15.06
N GLN A 244 -16.25 -9.07 -14.75
CA GLN A 244 -15.03 -9.56 -14.09
C GLN A 244 -15.32 -10.14 -12.70
N THR A 245 -16.26 -9.54 -11.95
CA THR A 245 -16.70 -10.06 -10.65
C THR A 245 -17.34 -11.43 -10.81
N LYS A 246 -18.23 -11.61 -11.81
CA LYS A 246 -18.88 -12.88 -12.10
C LYS A 246 -17.86 -13.95 -12.49
N GLU A 247 -16.98 -13.65 -13.43
CA GLU A 247 -15.92 -14.55 -13.88
C GLU A 247 -14.96 -14.95 -12.74
N TYR A 248 -14.66 -13.99 -11.86
CA TYR A 248 -13.83 -14.23 -10.67
C TYR A 248 -14.49 -15.23 -9.72
N ILE A 249 -15.79 -15.07 -9.44
CA ILE A 249 -16.54 -15.98 -8.57
C ILE A 249 -16.66 -17.35 -9.24
N ASP A 250 -17.03 -17.41 -10.51
CA ASP A 250 -17.16 -18.66 -11.25
C ASP A 250 -15.86 -19.46 -11.29
N LYS A 251 -14.72 -18.76 -11.34
CA LYS A 251 -13.40 -19.41 -11.34
C LYS A 251 -13.01 -19.96 -9.97
N TYR A 252 -13.24 -19.23 -8.89
CA TYR A 252 -12.70 -19.56 -7.57
C TYR A 252 -13.72 -20.05 -6.56
N SER A 253 -15.00 -19.86 -6.81
CA SER A 253 -16.10 -20.24 -5.93
C SER A 253 -17.31 -20.74 -6.72
N ASN A 254 -17.10 -21.69 -7.64
CA ASN A 254 -18.08 -22.22 -8.58
C ASN A 254 -19.30 -22.91 -7.93
N ASN A 255 -19.26 -23.14 -6.65
CA ASN A 255 -20.36 -23.68 -5.82
C ASN A 255 -21.40 -22.62 -5.41
N ILE A 256 -21.09 -21.32 -5.62
CA ILE A 256 -22.03 -20.23 -5.39
C ILE A 256 -22.69 -19.89 -6.72
N LYS A 257 -24.02 -19.91 -6.75
CA LYS A 257 -24.80 -19.54 -7.93
C LYS A 257 -25.74 -18.40 -7.59
N PHE A 258 -25.96 -17.54 -8.55
CA PHE A 258 -26.86 -16.39 -8.40
C PHE A 258 -27.94 -16.44 -9.48
N ASP A 259 -29.14 -15.95 -9.17
CA ASP A 259 -30.02 -15.39 -10.20
C ASP A 259 -29.55 -13.95 -10.55
N ASP A 260 -30.17 -13.34 -11.54
CA ASP A 260 -29.75 -12.03 -12.05
C ASP A 260 -29.92 -10.92 -10.99
N GLU A 261 -31.01 -10.96 -10.22
CA GLU A 261 -31.25 -9.96 -9.15
C GLU A 261 -30.34 -10.15 -7.96
N GLY A 262 -30.05 -11.40 -7.59
CA GLY A 262 -29.10 -11.75 -6.54
C GLY A 262 -27.70 -11.29 -6.86
N PHE A 263 -27.24 -11.53 -8.11
CA PHE A 263 -25.93 -11.06 -8.56
C PHE A 263 -25.84 -9.51 -8.59
N GLU A 264 -26.89 -8.84 -9.09
CA GLU A 264 -26.94 -7.38 -9.06
C GLU A 264 -26.81 -6.82 -7.63
N ARG A 265 -27.52 -7.43 -6.69
CA ARG A 265 -27.43 -7.04 -5.27
C ARG A 265 -26.06 -7.33 -4.68
N PHE A 266 -25.50 -8.51 -4.98
CA PHE A 266 -24.16 -8.89 -4.55
C PHE A 266 -23.10 -7.88 -5.05
N TYR A 267 -23.15 -7.55 -6.35
CA TYR A 267 -22.24 -6.57 -6.93
C TYR A 267 -22.39 -5.18 -6.30
N LYS A 268 -23.63 -4.74 -6.07
CA LYS A 268 -23.88 -3.48 -5.34
C LYS A 268 -23.30 -3.51 -3.92
N CYS A 269 -23.34 -4.65 -3.23
CA CYS A 269 -22.77 -4.79 -1.89
C CYS A 269 -21.24 -4.73 -1.89
N THR A 270 -20.60 -5.39 -2.83
CA THR A 270 -19.13 -5.55 -2.91
C THR A 270 -18.44 -4.49 -3.76
N ARG A 271 -19.17 -3.85 -4.68
CA ARG A 271 -18.67 -2.87 -5.67
C ARG A 271 -17.49 -3.39 -6.49
N GLY A 272 -17.37 -4.69 -6.68
CA GLY A 272 -16.23 -5.27 -7.41
C GLY A 272 -14.89 -5.22 -6.68
N ILE A 273 -14.89 -4.94 -5.37
CA ILE A 273 -13.65 -4.91 -4.57
C ILE A 273 -13.32 -6.34 -4.11
N PRO A 274 -12.17 -6.91 -4.53
CA PRO A 274 -11.83 -8.31 -4.27
C PRO A 274 -11.90 -8.71 -2.80
N ALA A 275 -11.46 -7.87 -1.87
CA ALA A 275 -11.52 -8.17 -0.45
C ALA A 275 -12.97 -8.35 0.04
N TYR A 276 -13.90 -7.55 -0.45
CA TYR A 276 -15.33 -7.69 -0.10
C TYR A 276 -15.97 -8.86 -0.82
N ILE A 277 -15.61 -9.12 -2.07
CA ILE A 277 -16.06 -10.30 -2.81
C ILE A 277 -15.67 -11.56 -2.05
N ASN A 278 -14.40 -11.70 -1.69
CA ASN A 278 -13.88 -12.88 -1.00
C ASN A 278 -14.56 -13.10 0.35
N SER A 279 -14.65 -12.05 1.16
CA SER A 279 -15.30 -12.13 2.47
C SER A 279 -16.78 -12.49 2.34
N PHE A 280 -17.48 -11.94 1.35
CA PHE A 280 -18.91 -12.21 1.17
C PHE A 280 -19.16 -13.61 0.58
N CYS A 281 -18.37 -14.05 -0.40
CA CYS A 281 -18.47 -15.41 -0.94
C CYS A 281 -18.30 -16.48 0.13
N ASN A 282 -17.41 -16.28 1.11
CA ASN A 282 -17.15 -17.27 2.16
C ASN A 282 -18.32 -17.51 3.12
N ILE A 283 -19.32 -16.63 3.12
CA ILE A 283 -20.50 -16.73 4.00
C ILE A 283 -21.78 -17.05 3.25
N LEU A 284 -21.77 -17.04 1.92
CA LEU A 284 -22.93 -17.41 1.13
C LEU A 284 -23.17 -18.93 1.14
N PRO A 285 -24.46 -19.35 1.05
CA PRO A 285 -24.78 -20.75 1.01
C PRO A 285 -24.28 -21.42 -0.26
N ASN A 286 -23.75 -22.63 -0.13
CA ASN A 286 -23.27 -23.44 -1.24
C ASN A 286 -24.42 -24.24 -1.88
N ASN A 287 -24.30 -24.49 -3.18
CA ASN A 287 -25.18 -25.39 -3.95
C ASN A 287 -26.65 -24.98 -3.99
N MET A 288 -26.95 -23.71 -3.76
CA MET A 288 -28.27 -23.15 -3.99
C MET A 288 -28.16 -21.83 -4.74
N ILE A 289 -29.26 -21.39 -5.37
CA ILE A 289 -29.30 -20.12 -6.07
C ILE A 289 -29.48 -18.99 -5.06
N CYS A 290 -28.52 -18.09 -5.00
CA CYS A 290 -28.56 -16.91 -4.16
C CYS A 290 -29.43 -15.83 -4.84
N THR A 291 -30.65 -15.67 -4.34
CA THR A 291 -31.58 -14.62 -4.75
C THR A 291 -31.23 -13.28 -4.08
N SER A 292 -31.88 -12.22 -4.54
CA SER A 292 -31.75 -10.88 -3.95
C SER A 292 -32.02 -10.87 -2.45
N GLU A 293 -33.02 -11.62 -1.96
CA GLU A 293 -33.39 -11.74 -0.56
C GLU A 293 -32.31 -12.46 0.25
N ILE A 294 -31.81 -13.59 -0.23
CA ILE A 294 -30.73 -14.36 0.41
C ILE A 294 -29.49 -13.48 0.55
N ILE A 295 -29.12 -12.72 -0.50
CA ILE A 295 -27.98 -11.81 -0.44
C ILE A 295 -28.19 -10.70 0.59
N LYS A 296 -29.40 -10.13 0.65
CA LYS A 296 -29.76 -9.10 1.64
C LYS A 296 -29.62 -9.63 3.07
N GLU A 297 -30.21 -10.79 3.36
CA GLU A 297 -30.17 -11.42 4.68
C GLU A 297 -28.75 -11.80 5.08
N ALA A 298 -28.00 -12.45 4.17
CA ALA A 298 -26.60 -12.82 4.41
C ALA A 298 -25.73 -11.59 4.69
N PHE A 299 -25.94 -10.50 3.94
CA PHE A 299 -25.22 -9.23 4.14
C PHE A 299 -25.50 -8.64 5.53
N ILE A 300 -26.78 -8.56 5.91
CA ILE A 300 -27.19 -8.01 7.20
C ILE A 300 -26.66 -8.84 8.37
N MET A 301 -26.77 -10.16 8.30
CA MET A 301 -26.33 -11.07 9.36
C MET A 301 -24.81 -11.10 9.52
N ASN A 302 -24.06 -10.88 8.46
CA ASN A 302 -22.62 -11.11 8.44
C ASN A 302 -21.81 -9.86 8.06
N ILE A 303 -22.37 -8.67 8.21
CA ILE A 303 -21.69 -7.44 7.79
C ILE A 303 -20.34 -7.25 8.47
N ASP A 304 -20.17 -7.73 9.70
CA ASP A 304 -18.90 -7.66 10.43
C ASP A 304 -17.78 -8.44 9.73
N ASN A 305 -18.13 -9.60 9.16
CA ASN A 305 -17.19 -10.42 8.41
C ASN A 305 -16.85 -9.79 7.05
N ILE A 306 -17.83 -9.17 6.39
CA ILE A 306 -17.63 -8.50 5.10
C ILE A 306 -16.82 -7.21 5.29
N ALA A 307 -17.14 -6.44 6.32
CA ALA A 307 -16.50 -5.18 6.66
C ALA A 307 -15.25 -5.34 7.54
N LEU A 308 -14.63 -6.52 7.60
CA LEU A 308 -13.53 -6.85 8.52
C LEU A 308 -12.37 -5.85 8.45
N LEU A 309 -12.06 -5.33 7.26
CA LEU A 309 -11.03 -4.30 7.06
C LEU A 309 -11.33 -3.04 7.88
N TRP A 310 -12.60 -2.62 7.89
CA TRP A 310 -13.03 -1.42 8.60
C TRP A 310 -13.24 -1.65 10.09
N LEU A 311 -13.65 -2.85 10.47
CA LEU A 311 -13.80 -3.21 11.88
C LEU A 311 -12.45 -3.11 12.62
N ARG A 312 -11.38 -3.57 11.99
CA ARG A 312 -10.02 -3.42 12.54
C ARG A 312 -9.61 -1.94 12.66
N VAL A 313 -9.89 -1.15 11.63
CA VAL A 313 -9.59 0.30 11.64
C VAL A 313 -10.39 0.99 12.71
N TRP A 314 -11.69 0.72 12.83
CA TRP A 314 -12.58 1.31 13.84
C TRP A 314 -12.07 1.13 15.27
N GLY A 315 -11.57 -0.07 15.59
CA GLY A 315 -10.99 -0.38 16.90
C GLY A 315 -9.73 0.42 17.26
N THR A 316 -9.07 1.06 16.28
CA THR A 316 -7.87 1.88 16.49
C THR A 316 -8.16 3.39 16.54
N LEU A 317 -9.42 3.79 16.31
CA LEU A 317 -9.81 5.19 16.28
C LEU A 317 -10.08 5.75 17.68
N THR A 318 -9.71 6.99 17.87
CA THR A 318 -10.08 7.76 19.06
C THR A 318 -11.56 8.17 19.01
N ASP A 319 -12.15 8.53 20.16
CA ASP A 319 -13.54 8.91 20.23
C ASP A 319 -13.87 10.13 19.33
N LYS A 320 -12.95 11.09 19.22
CA LYS A 320 -13.12 12.27 18.35
C LYS A 320 -13.07 11.93 16.87
N GLU A 321 -12.24 10.97 16.48
CA GLU A 321 -12.23 10.44 15.10
C GLU A 321 -13.53 9.71 14.79
N LYS A 322 -14.03 8.89 15.71
CA LYS A 322 -15.32 8.22 15.58
C LYS A 322 -16.49 9.21 15.49
N GLU A 323 -16.50 10.26 16.31
CA GLU A 323 -17.49 11.34 16.26
C GLU A 323 -17.56 11.98 14.87
N LEU A 324 -16.41 12.34 14.28
CA LEU A 324 -16.36 12.90 12.93
C LEU A 324 -16.85 11.92 11.87
N ILE A 325 -16.45 10.65 11.94
CA ILE A 325 -16.92 9.63 10.99
C ILE A 325 -18.44 9.47 11.08
N ILE A 326 -19.00 9.42 12.28
CA ILE A 326 -20.44 9.34 12.51
C ILE A 326 -21.16 10.54 11.89
N MET A 327 -20.60 11.74 12.04
CA MET A 327 -21.14 12.96 11.42
C MET A 327 -21.22 12.83 9.88
N PHE A 328 -20.19 12.28 9.24
CA PHE A 328 -20.22 11.99 7.80
C PHE A 328 -21.20 10.87 7.41
N VAL A 329 -21.39 9.88 8.27
CA VAL A 329 -22.39 8.82 8.05
C VAL A 329 -23.80 9.41 8.00
N GLU A 330 -24.10 10.33 8.90
CA GLU A 330 -25.43 10.92 9.06
C GLU A 330 -25.72 12.01 8.03
N ASN A 331 -24.77 12.88 7.75
CA ASN A 331 -24.97 14.07 6.93
C ASN A 331 -24.39 13.96 5.50
N GLY A 332 -23.64 12.92 5.21
CA GLY A 332 -22.98 12.75 3.90
C GLY A 332 -21.71 13.59 3.79
N SER A 333 -21.58 14.36 2.70
CA SER A 333 -20.44 15.27 2.52
C SER A 333 -20.67 16.59 3.26
N LEU A 334 -19.63 17.09 3.94
CA LEU A 334 -19.68 18.31 4.74
C LEU A 334 -18.53 19.25 4.36
N ASP A 335 -18.84 20.55 4.25
CA ASP A 335 -17.83 21.57 4.10
C ASP A 335 -17.21 21.98 5.46
N TRP A 336 -16.13 22.73 5.42
CA TRP A 336 -15.42 23.21 6.60
C TRP A 336 -16.33 23.97 7.58
N THR A 337 -17.18 24.85 7.08
CA THR A 337 -18.07 25.67 7.90
C THR A 337 -19.07 24.80 8.65
N SER A 338 -19.67 23.84 7.96
CA SER A 338 -20.59 22.87 8.56
C SER A 338 -19.89 22.03 9.63
N LEU A 339 -18.65 21.59 9.39
CA LEU A 339 -17.87 20.82 10.37
C LEU A 339 -17.57 21.65 11.62
N VAL A 340 -17.06 22.87 11.46
CA VAL A 340 -16.74 23.77 12.60
C VAL A 340 -17.97 24.03 13.45
N ASN A 341 -19.16 24.22 12.86
CA ASN A 341 -20.39 24.52 13.58
C ASN A 341 -20.97 23.31 14.33
N ASN A 342 -20.59 22.09 13.96
CA ASN A 342 -21.17 20.87 14.53
C ASN A 342 -20.24 20.13 15.51
N VAL A 343 -19.00 20.60 15.70
CA VAL A 343 -18.06 20.01 16.66
C VAL A 343 -17.89 20.88 17.89
N SER A 344 -17.57 20.28 19.04
CA SER A 344 -17.37 20.98 20.32
C SER A 344 -15.91 21.41 20.54
N TYR A 345 -15.00 21.13 19.65
CA TYR A 345 -13.56 21.43 19.77
C TYR A 345 -13.10 22.51 18.78
N THR A 346 -11.89 23.03 19.01
CA THR A 346 -11.37 24.18 18.24
C THR A 346 -11.15 23.84 16.77
N PRO A 347 -11.18 24.83 15.85
CA PRO A 347 -10.84 24.61 14.43
C PRO A 347 -9.47 23.97 14.21
N VAL A 348 -8.48 24.29 15.03
CA VAL A 348 -7.14 23.67 14.97
C VAL A 348 -7.22 22.17 15.27
N THR A 349 -7.97 21.82 16.32
CA THR A 349 -8.20 20.41 16.68
C THR A 349 -8.99 19.67 15.60
N LEU A 350 -9.98 20.31 14.99
CA LEU A 350 -10.74 19.75 13.86
C LEU A 350 -9.82 19.47 12.67
N SER A 351 -9.00 20.45 12.26
CA SER A 351 -8.04 20.25 11.16
C SER A 351 -7.14 19.04 11.41
N HIS A 352 -6.59 18.94 12.63
CA HIS A 352 -5.75 17.81 13.01
C HIS A 352 -6.47 16.46 12.87
N TYR A 353 -7.73 16.33 13.32
CA TYR A 353 -8.47 15.06 13.17
C TYR A 353 -8.89 14.78 11.73
N LEU A 354 -9.24 15.79 10.94
CA LEU A 354 -9.50 15.61 9.51
C LEU A 354 -8.24 15.13 8.79
N ASP A 355 -7.07 15.67 9.11
CA ASP A 355 -5.80 15.22 8.56
C ASP A 355 -5.50 13.76 8.98
N LEU A 356 -5.74 13.38 10.25
CA LEU A 356 -5.58 12.01 10.71
C LEU A 356 -6.51 11.04 9.97
N LEU A 357 -7.79 11.39 9.79
CA LEU A 357 -8.77 10.57 9.10
C LEU A 357 -8.45 10.47 7.59
N SER A 358 -8.01 11.56 6.98
CA SER A 358 -7.52 11.56 5.60
C SER A 358 -6.28 10.69 5.44
N ASN A 359 -5.34 10.77 6.40
CA ASN A 359 -4.13 9.95 6.42
C ASN A 359 -4.42 8.45 6.56
N LYS A 360 -5.47 8.10 7.32
CA LYS A 360 -5.95 6.72 7.46
C LYS A 360 -6.79 6.25 6.27
N GLY A 361 -7.04 7.10 5.30
CA GLY A 361 -7.85 6.78 4.14
C GLY A 361 -9.34 6.59 4.43
N ILE A 362 -9.85 7.23 5.45
CA ILE A 362 -11.24 7.11 5.89
C ILE A 362 -12.11 8.18 5.26
N ILE A 363 -11.58 9.38 5.09
CA ILE A 363 -12.26 10.49 4.44
C ILE A 363 -11.45 11.01 3.25
N GLU A 364 -12.14 11.65 2.33
CA GLU A 364 -11.55 12.35 1.19
C GLU A 364 -12.08 13.78 1.12
N TYR A 365 -11.30 14.64 0.47
CA TYR A 365 -11.67 16.01 0.17
C TYR A 365 -11.96 16.13 -1.32
N SER A 366 -13.18 16.52 -1.67
CA SER A 366 -13.65 16.64 -3.03
C SER A 366 -13.30 17.98 -3.66
N SER A 367 -13.35 18.04 -4.99
CA SER A 367 -13.09 19.28 -5.76
C SER A 367 -14.10 20.41 -5.48
N ASP A 368 -15.27 20.08 -4.95
CA ASP A 368 -16.30 21.03 -4.52
C ASP A 368 -16.12 21.54 -3.07
N GLY A 369 -14.99 21.24 -2.46
CA GLY A 369 -14.62 21.77 -1.14
C GLY A 369 -15.26 21.05 0.05
N LYS A 370 -15.65 19.79 -0.11
CA LYS A 370 -16.30 19.00 0.94
C LYS A 370 -15.52 17.78 1.31
N TYR A 371 -15.56 17.41 2.59
CA TYR A 371 -15.07 16.13 3.10
C TYR A 371 -16.19 15.10 3.05
N TYR A 372 -15.85 13.84 2.75
CA TYR A 372 -16.80 12.71 2.71
C TYR A 372 -16.10 11.40 3.04
N LEU A 373 -16.88 10.36 3.41
CA LEU A 373 -16.33 9.03 3.65
C LEU A 373 -15.89 8.38 2.33
N SER A 374 -14.65 7.91 2.29
CA SER A 374 -14.05 7.27 1.12
C SER A 374 -14.69 5.92 0.77
N ASP A 375 -15.13 5.17 1.78
CA ASP A 375 -15.62 3.81 1.60
C ASP A 375 -17.09 3.65 2.04
N ILE A 376 -17.91 3.18 1.09
CA ILE A 376 -19.33 2.94 1.33
C ILE A 376 -19.58 1.76 2.29
N MET A 377 -18.64 0.80 2.39
CA MET A 377 -18.79 -0.33 3.30
C MET A 377 -18.74 0.12 4.76
N LEU A 378 -17.83 1.03 5.09
CA LEU A 378 -17.78 1.65 6.42
C LEU A 378 -19.13 2.32 6.76
N LYS A 379 -19.65 3.12 5.84
CA LYS A 379 -20.96 3.78 6.00
C LYS A 379 -22.09 2.77 6.23
N ARG A 380 -22.13 1.71 5.42
CA ARG A 380 -23.15 0.66 5.52
C ARG A 380 -23.07 -0.11 6.83
N TRP A 381 -21.84 -0.47 7.22
CA TRP A 381 -21.60 -1.16 8.49
C TRP A 381 -22.08 -0.33 9.68
N LEU A 382 -21.70 0.94 9.75
CA LEU A 382 -22.12 1.84 10.84
C LEU A 382 -23.64 2.05 10.87
N ASN A 383 -24.27 2.31 9.72
CA ASN A 383 -25.71 2.46 9.63
C ASN A 383 -26.46 1.22 10.09
N LEU A 384 -26.00 0.03 9.67
CA LEU A 384 -26.64 -1.23 10.09
C LEU A 384 -26.45 -1.46 11.59
N LYS A 385 -25.29 -1.15 12.16
CA LYS A 385 -25.07 -1.26 13.62
C LYS A 385 -25.99 -0.32 14.40
N LYS A 386 -26.15 0.94 13.95
CA LYS A 386 -27.11 1.88 14.54
C LYS A 386 -28.53 1.33 14.47
N GLN A 387 -28.96 0.79 13.31
CA GLN A 387 -30.31 0.22 13.14
C GLN A 387 -30.56 -0.99 14.03
N THR A 388 -29.59 -1.89 14.18
CA THR A 388 -29.74 -3.15 14.94
C THR A 388 -29.53 -3.00 16.43
N ARG A 389 -28.68 -2.07 16.87
CA ARG A 389 -28.30 -1.89 18.30
C ARG A 389 -28.83 -0.59 18.90
N GLY A 390 -29.49 0.26 18.13
CA GLY A 390 -29.93 1.58 18.56
C GLY A 390 -28.80 2.62 18.73
N ARG A 391 -27.53 2.20 18.62
CA ARG A 391 -26.34 3.07 18.75
C ARG A 391 -25.21 2.64 17.81
N TYR A 392 -24.29 3.55 17.57
CA TYR A 392 -23.05 3.23 16.87
C TYR A 392 -22.14 2.34 17.73
N PRO A 393 -21.23 1.57 17.13
CA PRO A 393 -20.21 0.82 17.88
C PRO A 393 -19.27 1.75 18.65
N GLU A 394 -18.87 1.31 19.83
CA GLU A 394 -17.88 2.00 20.67
C GLU A 394 -16.47 1.85 20.12
#